data_233cb6353db01d07994f8f3602c6950a
#
_entry.id   233cb6353db01d07994f8f3602c6950a
#
_cell.length_a   1.000
_cell.length_b   1.000
_cell.length_c   1.000
_cell.angle_alpha   90.00
_cell.angle_beta   90.00
_cell.angle_gamma   90.00
#
_symmetry.space_group_name_H-M   'P 1'
#
loop_
_entity.id
_entity.type
_entity.pdbx_description
1 polymer ?
#
loop_
_entity_poly.entity_id
_entity_poly.type
_entity_poly.pdbx_seq_one_letter_code
_entity_poly.pdbx_strand_id
1 'polypeptide(L)'
;MTTPSQPLMPALRRMLDQAEPFALIYDQTPDGAQQFLTLLDDISRMARECQEQGLDINSELVRVDAVVGRAMREAERFAKANAGKPIAADSIHGHRLIALAAERIALKRRRLITSVSVVTIILALIIYVVVTAPPSSNTTSIIDLAVSGQSAEAYALAQQEHESFPDDLETMLWLSVLAEINGDLVRAEELWVRVQSQVDGQNALLYQRGNTRLLALNLAGAAEDAQLLQQTPETYPEGVLLAAGVAEARGDVLTAIELFGEAARVAEAANRQEMAVLARVRMGNLMQYGIDATITPIP
;
A
#
# COMPACT_ATOMS: atom_id res chain seq x y z
N MET A 1 56.83 50.32 28.43
CA MET A 1 56.68 48.96 28.95
C MET A 1 55.96 48.14 27.89
N THR A 2 56.74 47.47 27.03
CA THR A 2 56.24 46.59 25.98
C THR A 2 55.86 45.25 26.67
N THR A 3 54.59 44.96 26.68
CA THR A 3 54.04 43.63 27.08
C THR A 3 54.76 42.59 26.20
N PRO A 4 55.30 41.49 26.75
CA PRO A 4 55.92 40.47 25.92
C PRO A 4 54.86 39.87 25.03
N SER A 5 55.06 40.02 23.71
CA SER A 5 54.20 39.37 22.70
C SER A 5 54.22 37.88 22.95
N GLN A 6 53.13 37.35 23.46
CA GLN A 6 52.98 35.91 23.53
C GLN A 6 53.13 35.35 22.12
N PRO A 7 53.98 34.32 21.93
CA PRO A 7 54.15 33.76 20.59
C PRO A 7 52.79 33.27 20.07
N LEU A 8 52.34 33.81 18.92
CA LEU A 8 51.00 33.62 18.33
C LEU A 8 50.60 32.13 18.20
N MET A 9 51.53 31.29 17.77
CA MET A 9 51.32 29.87 17.60
C MET A 9 50.89 29.14 18.89
N PRO A 10 51.58 29.26 20.03
CA PRO A 10 51.15 28.68 21.28
C PRO A 10 49.82 29.23 21.80
N ALA A 11 49.48 30.48 21.46
CA ALA A 11 48.20 31.08 21.80
C ALA A 11 47.06 30.44 20.99
N LEU A 12 47.23 30.33 19.67
CA LEU A 12 46.26 29.67 18.79
C LEU A 12 46.00 28.22 19.20
N ARG A 13 47.04 27.43 19.51
CA ARG A 13 46.89 26.06 19.99
C ARG A 13 46.10 25.97 21.27
N ARG A 14 46.37 26.80 22.24
CA ARG A 14 45.61 26.82 23.51
C ARG A 14 44.13 27.14 23.29
N MET A 15 43.83 28.10 22.40
CA MET A 15 42.44 28.45 22.08
C MET A 15 41.73 27.29 21.37
N LEU A 16 42.39 26.55 20.47
CA LEU A 16 41.84 25.36 19.86
C LEU A 16 41.59 24.24 20.86
N ASP A 17 42.56 24.01 21.77
CA ASP A 17 42.41 23.00 22.86
C ASP A 17 41.25 23.32 23.81
N GLN A 18 40.87 24.61 23.93
CA GLN A 18 39.65 25.01 24.67
C GLN A 18 38.38 24.89 23.83
N ALA A 19 38.45 25.25 22.54
CA ALA A 19 37.27 25.29 21.68
C ALA A 19 36.71 23.89 21.33
N GLU A 20 37.57 22.89 21.14
CA GLU A 20 37.17 21.55 20.77
C GLU A 20 36.22 20.89 21.80
N PRO A 21 36.60 20.83 23.12
CA PRO A 21 35.70 20.31 24.13
C PRO A 21 34.49 21.24 24.38
N PHE A 22 34.69 22.57 24.31
CA PHE A 22 33.65 23.54 24.54
C PHE A 22 32.56 23.50 23.45
N ALA A 23 32.90 23.16 22.22
CA ALA A 23 31.95 22.91 21.14
C ALA A 23 30.93 21.79 21.45
N LEU A 24 31.20 20.94 22.42
CA LEU A 24 30.29 19.86 22.84
C LEU A 24 29.27 20.31 23.89
N ILE A 25 29.59 21.33 24.69
CA ILE A 25 28.88 21.68 25.93
C ILE A 25 28.42 23.13 26.02
N TYR A 26 28.66 23.98 25.02
CA TYR A 26 28.36 25.42 25.08
C TYR A 26 26.88 25.74 25.35
N ASP A 27 25.96 24.81 25.03
CA ASP A 27 24.53 24.96 25.28
C ASP A 27 24.10 24.59 26.70
N GLN A 28 25.02 24.12 27.54
CA GLN A 28 24.76 23.74 28.92
C GLN A 28 24.88 24.91 29.92
N THR A 29 25.40 26.05 29.47
CA THR A 29 25.57 27.24 30.30
C THR A 29 24.78 28.43 29.73
N PRO A 30 24.27 29.34 30.57
CA PRO A 30 23.41 30.45 30.11
C PRO A 30 24.07 31.39 29.08
N ASP A 31 25.38 31.54 29.12
CA ASP A 31 26.15 32.40 28.21
C ASP A 31 27.10 31.60 27.29
N GLY A 32 27.05 30.29 27.33
CA GLY A 32 27.98 29.43 26.65
C GLY A 32 27.99 29.60 25.13
N ALA A 33 26.83 29.84 24.51
CA ALA A 33 26.76 30.12 23.08
C ALA A 33 27.50 31.41 22.70
N GLN A 34 27.38 32.47 23.49
CA GLN A 34 28.09 33.74 23.28
C GLN A 34 29.60 33.57 23.50
N GLN A 35 30.01 32.88 24.57
CA GLN A 35 31.40 32.57 24.86
C GLN A 35 32.04 31.70 23.77
N PHE A 36 31.30 30.72 23.28
CA PHE A 36 31.75 29.88 22.18
C PHE A 36 31.90 30.65 20.89
N LEU A 37 30.98 31.58 20.57
CA LEU A 37 31.07 32.44 19.41
C LEU A 37 32.29 33.37 19.48
N THR A 38 32.51 34.01 20.64
CA THR A 38 33.68 34.86 20.86
C THR A 38 34.98 34.07 20.64
N LEU A 39 35.05 32.85 21.19
CA LEU A 39 36.19 31.97 21.04
C LEU A 39 36.44 31.58 19.56
N LEU A 40 35.37 31.27 18.80
CA LEU A 40 35.46 30.98 17.36
C LEU A 40 35.98 32.16 16.56
N ASP A 41 35.46 33.36 16.86
CA ASP A 41 35.89 34.60 16.18
C ASP A 41 37.33 34.93 16.49
N ASP A 42 37.75 34.76 17.75
CA ASP A 42 39.13 35.00 18.19
C ASP A 42 40.12 34.00 17.57
N ILE A 43 39.77 32.72 17.51
CA ILE A 43 40.55 31.69 16.82
C ILE A 43 40.71 32.05 15.34
N SER A 44 39.65 32.44 14.67
CA SER A 44 39.69 32.80 13.23
C SER A 44 40.49 34.06 12.97
N ARG A 45 40.46 35.03 13.89
CA ARG A 45 41.29 36.25 13.84
C ARG A 45 42.77 35.93 14.05
N MET A 46 43.07 35.14 15.08
CA MET A 46 44.44 34.72 15.39
C MET A 46 45.04 33.84 14.28
N ALA A 47 44.27 32.93 13.70
CA ALA A 47 44.73 32.11 12.57
C ALA A 47 45.11 32.97 11.36
N ARG A 48 44.27 33.99 11.06
CA ARG A 48 44.59 34.96 9.99
C ARG A 48 45.85 35.75 10.27
N GLU A 49 46.02 36.23 11.48
CA GLU A 49 47.23 36.96 11.91
C GLU A 49 48.51 36.10 11.81
N CYS A 50 48.42 34.81 12.19
CA CYS A 50 49.52 33.88 11.99
C CYS A 50 49.88 33.70 10.51
N GLN A 51 48.88 33.61 9.63
CA GLN A 51 49.11 33.51 8.18
C GLN A 51 49.73 34.77 7.60
N GLU A 52 49.30 35.96 8.03
CA GLU A 52 49.87 37.25 7.61
C GLU A 52 51.31 37.40 8.02
N GLN A 53 51.71 36.78 9.15
CA GLN A 53 53.13 36.74 9.60
C GLN A 53 53.95 35.62 8.93
N GLY A 54 53.35 34.85 7.99
CA GLY A 54 54.06 33.80 7.26
C GLY A 54 54.34 32.53 8.09
N LEU A 55 53.63 32.31 9.20
CA LEU A 55 53.81 31.13 10.03
C LEU A 55 53.13 29.92 9.36
N ASP A 56 53.78 28.76 9.41
CA ASP A 56 53.17 27.53 8.94
C ASP A 56 52.14 27.00 9.97
N ILE A 57 50.86 27.18 9.66
CA ILE A 57 49.73 26.79 10.52
C ILE A 57 48.82 25.76 9.85
N ASN A 58 49.30 25.02 8.87
CA ASN A 58 48.46 24.09 8.10
C ASN A 58 47.74 23.07 9.00
N SER A 59 48.41 22.54 10.03
CA SER A 59 47.79 21.61 10.99
C SER A 59 46.73 22.28 11.86
N GLU A 60 46.98 23.52 12.27
CA GLU A 60 46.02 24.30 13.06
C GLU A 60 44.81 24.73 12.24
N LEU A 61 44.99 25.06 10.95
CA LEU A 61 43.87 25.38 10.05
C LEU A 61 42.88 24.23 9.90
N VAL A 62 43.36 23.00 9.80
CA VAL A 62 42.48 21.81 9.76
C VAL A 62 41.64 21.74 11.04
N ARG A 63 42.22 22.04 12.21
CA ARG A 63 41.48 22.08 13.48
C ARG A 63 40.49 23.24 13.54
N VAL A 64 40.88 24.44 13.06
CA VAL A 64 39.97 25.59 12.94
C VAL A 64 38.76 25.23 12.09
N ASP A 65 39.00 24.67 10.90
CA ASP A 65 37.94 24.26 9.99
C ASP A 65 37.04 23.18 10.60
N ALA A 66 37.60 22.26 11.37
CA ALA A 66 36.84 21.23 12.06
C ALA A 66 35.88 21.83 13.11
N VAL A 67 36.33 22.75 13.94
CA VAL A 67 35.53 23.40 15.00
C VAL A 67 34.47 24.31 14.38
N VAL A 68 34.86 25.17 13.41
CA VAL A 68 33.93 26.04 12.68
C VAL A 68 32.91 25.22 11.90
N GLY A 69 33.35 24.19 11.18
CA GLY A 69 32.46 23.28 10.44
C GLY A 69 31.48 22.57 11.32
N ARG A 70 31.87 22.18 12.54
CA ARG A 70 30.95 21.62 13.55
C ARG A 70 29.90 22.65 13.95
N ALA A 71 30.34 23.86 14.33
CA ALA A 71 29.40 24.94 14.69
C ALA A 71 28.37 25.18 13.60
N MET A 72 28.83 25.24 12.33
CA MET A 72 27.91 25.43 11.18
C MET A 72 26.95 24.25 10.97
N ARG A 73 27.39 23.02 11.20
CA ARG A 73 26.49 21.86 11.17
C ARG A 73 25.44 21.90 12.27
N GLU A 74 25.80 22.41 13.44
CA GLU A 74 24.91 22.52 14.61
C GLU A 74 24.29 23.92 14.78
N ALA A 75 24.15 24.69 13.70
CA ALA A 75 23.66 26.07 13.73
C ALA A 75 22.30 26.23 14.44
N GLU A 76 21.38 25.27 14.31
CA GLU A 76 20.10 25.30 15.01
C GLU A 76 20.28 25.17 16.54
N ARG A 77 21.20 24.31 16.99
CA ARG A 77 21.55 24.14 18.40
C ARG A 77 22.15 25.43 18.96
N PHE A 78 23.05 26.07 18.18
CA PHE A 78 23.63 27.36 18.52
C PHE A 78 22.55 28.44 18.65
N ALA A 79 21.68 28.59 17.65
CA ALA A 79 20.62 29.60 17.67
C ALA A 79 19.66 29.42 18.87
N LYS A 80 19.34 28.16 19.22
CA LYS A 80 18.55 27.85 20.40
C LYS A 80 19.26 28.23 21.70
N ALA A 81 20.56 27.88 21.83
CA ALA A 81 21.35 28.19 23.02
C ALA A 81 21.62 29.70 23.16
N ASN A 82 21.73 30.41 22.03
CA ASN A 82 21.89 31.86 22.03
C ASN A 82 20.61 32.60 22.48
N ALA A 83 19.44 31.96 22.43
CA ALA A 83 18.16 32.47 22.89
C ALA A 83 17.81 33.90 22.42
N GLY A 84 18.19 34.26 21.19
CA GLY A 84 17.93 35.58 20.62
C GLY A 84 18.82 36.70 21.13
N LYS A 85 19.89 36.38 21.88
CA LYS A 85 20.87 37.39 22.29
C LYS A 85 21.51 38.04 21.07
N PRO A 86 21.84 39.34 21.11
CA PRO A 86 22.39 40.06 19.98
C PRO A 86 23.80 39.50 19.62
N ILE A 87 24.05 39.40 18.33
CA ILE A 87 25.37 39.05 17.78
C ILE A 87 26.16 40.33 17.57
N ALA A 88 27.43 40.35 17.97
CA ALA A 88 28.32 41.49 17.73
C ALA A 88 28.40 41.77 16.22
N ALA A 89 28.41 43.06 15.83
CA ALA A 89 28.39 43.45 14.43
C ALA A 89 29.67 43.04 13.68
N ASP A 90 30.79 42.88 14.39
CA ASP A 90 32.11 42.45 13.87
C ASP A 90 32.32 40.93 13.97
N SER A 91 31.32 40.17 14.43
CA SER A 91 31.41 38.69 14.52
C SER A 91 31.59 38.06 13.14
N ILE A 92 32.66 37.27 12.98
CA ILE A 92 33.00 36.57 11.75
C ILE A 92 31.97 35.45 11.45
N HIS A 93 31.55 34.70 12.48
CA HIS A 93 30.74 33.50 12.33
C HIS A 93 29.30 33.67 12.78
N GLY A 94 28.99 34.59 13.68
CA GLY A 94 27.72 34.71 14.35
C GLY A 94 26.53 34.94 13.41
N HIS A 95 26.65 35.90 12.50
CA HIS A 95 25.59 36.21 11.53
C HIS A 95 25.29 35.03 10.60
N ARG A 96 26.33 34.30 10.18
CA ARG A 96 26.18 33.12 9.34
C ARG A 96 25.51 31.94 10.07
N LEU A 97 25.88 31.74 11.34
CA LEU A 97 25.25 30.70 12.18
C LEU A 97 23.76 30.95 12.35
N ILE A 98 23.34 32.17 12.67
CA ILE A 98 21.93 32.53 12.81
C ILE A 98 21.18 32.42 11.49
N ALA A 99 21.79 32.88 10.36
CA ALA A 99 21.18 32.76 9.04
C ALA A 99 20.95 31.28 8.64
N LEU A 100 21.95 30.43 8.82
CA LEU A 100 21.82 28.98 8.55
C LEU A 100 20.78 28.30 9.43
N ALA A 101 20.70 28.67 10.70
CA ALA A 101 19.68 28.17 11.61
C ALA A 101 18.26 28.57 11.15
N ALA A 102 18.08 29.83 10.80
CA ALA A 102 16.78 30.35 10.31
C ALA A 102 16.34 29.64 9.02
N GLU A 103 17.27 29.44 8.08
CA GLU A 103 17.00 28.73 6.82
C GLU A 103 16.55 27.28 7.07
N ARG A 104 17.27 26.54 7.91
CA ARG A 104 16.92 25.14 8.25
C ARG A 104 15.57 25.03 8.95
N ILE A 105 15.29 25.93 9.88
CA ILE A 105 13.99 25.96 10.58
C ILE A 105 12.86 26.27 9.58
N ALA A 106 13.07 27.21 8.66
CA ALA A 106 12.10 27.54 7.62
C ALA A 106 11.84 26.35 6.68
N LEU A 107 12.88 25.62 6.27
CA LEU A 107 12.75 24.41 5.45
C LEU A 107 12.01 23.29 6.17
N LYS A 108 12.30 23.04 7.45
CA LYS A 108 11.57 22.06 8.27
C LYS A 108 10.10 22.43 8.40
N ARG A 109 9.80 23.70 8.65
CA ARG A 109 8.42 24.20 8.75
C ARG A 109 7.66 24.05 7.43
N ARG A 110 8.27 24.37 6.30
CA ARG A 110 7.67 24.17 4.97
C ARG A 110 7.36 22.69 4.72
N ARG A 111 8.30 21.78 4.98
CA ARG A 111 8.07 20.33 4.83
C ARG A 111 6.92 19.83 5.72
N LEU A 112 6.83 20.32 6.96
CA LEU A 112 5.74 19.95 7.85
C LEU A 112 4.38 20.43 7.31
N ILE A 113 4.29 21.68 6.86
CA ILE A 113 3.05 22.24 6.32
C ILE A 113 2.63 21.46 5.06
N THR A 114 3.55 21.18 4.13
CA THR A 114 3.23 20.43 2.92
C THR A 114 2.77 19.01 3.23
N SER A 115 3.42 18.30 4.17
CA SER A 115 3.02 16.95 4.54
C SER A 115 1.62 16.91 5.20
N VAL A 116 1.32 17.85 6.09
CA VAL A 116 -0.01 17.97 6.72
C VAL A 116 -1.07 18.26 5.66
N SER A 117 -0.81 19.19 4.72
CA SER A 117 -1.75 19.51 3.66
C SER A 117 -2.06 18.32 2.76
N VAL A 118 -1.04 17.54 2.38
CA VAL A 118 -1.24 16.32 1.56
C VAL A 118 -2.09 15.28 2.29
N VAL A 119 -1.81 15.03 3.58
CA VAL A 119 -2.60 14.10 4.38
C VAL A 119 -4.05 14.56 4.50
N THR A 120 -4.28 15.86 4.71
CA THR A 120 -5.65 16.41 4.80
C THR A 120 -6.41 16.24 3.48
N ILE A 121 -5.77 16.48 2.34
CA ILE A 121 -6.38 16.30 1.02
C ILE A 121 -6.73 14.82 0.77
N ILE A 122 -5.83 13.90 1.09
CA ILE A 122 -6.08 12.46 0.95
C ILE A 122 -7.25 12.03 1.84
N LEU A 123 -7.28 12.47 3.09
CA LEU A 123 -8.39 12.16 4.01
C LEU A 123 -9.72 12.71 3.52
N ALA A 124 -9.74 13.96 3.03
CA ALA A 124 -10.94 14.56 2.44
C ALA A 124 -11.43 13.81 1.20
N LEU A 125 -10.51 13.32 0.37
CA LEU A 125 -10.82 12.53 -0.82
C LEU A 125 -11.37 11.15 -0.45
N ILE A 126 -10.82 10.48 0.56
CA ILE A 126 -11.35 9.22 1.09
C ILE A 126 -12.76 9.42 1.64
N ILE A 127 -12.97 10.45 2.47
CA ILE A 127 -14.31 10.77 3.01
C ILE A 127 -15.28 11.08 1.87
N TYR A 128 -14.86 11.85 0.87
CA TYR A 128 -15.68 12.14 -0.31
C TYR A 128 -16.09 10.86 -1.03
N VAL A 129 -15.15 9.95 -1.32
CA VAL A 129 -15.42 8.67 -2.00
C VAL A 129 -16.38 7.81 -1.16
N VAL A 130 -16.14 7.69 0.15
CA VAL A 130 -17.02 6.89 1.05
C VAL A 130 -18.43 7.46 1.14
N VAL A 131 -18.57 8.80 1.21
CA VAL A 131 -19.89 9.45 1.34
C VAL A 131 -20.65 9.50 0.02
N THR A 132 -19.94 9.59 -1.12
CA THR A 132 -20.55 9.69 -2.44
C THR A 132 -20.61 8.35 -3.19
N ALA A 133 -19.94 7.30 -2.68
CA ALA A 133 -20.08 5.96 -3.25
C ALA A 133 -21.54 5.52 -3.16
N PRO A 134 -22.15 5.08 -4.27
CA PRO A 134 -23.49 4.52 -4.19
C PRO A 134 -23.46 3.33 -3.23
N PRO A 135 -24.51 3.15 -2.42
CA PRO A 135 -24.64 1.95 -1.60
C PRO A 135 -24.53 0.72 -2.52
N SER A 136 -23.67 -0.21 -2.17
CA SER A 136 -23.51 -1.48 -2.90
C SER A 136 -24.40 -2.55 -2.26
N SER A 137 -24.94 -3.44 -3.09
CA SER A 137 -25.68 -4.60 -2.62
C SER A 137 -24.78 -5.52 -1.77
N ASN A 138 -25.36 -6.20 -0.80
CA ASN A 138 -24.65 -7.14 0.08
C ASN A 138 -24.55 -8.55 -0.52
N THR A 139 -24.16 -8.64 -1.80
CA THR A 139 -24.09 -9.90 -2.55
C THR A 139 -23.15 -10.92 -1.90
N THR A 140 -22.07 -10.46 -1.26
CA THR A 140 -21.13 -11.35 -0.56
C THR A 140 -21.82 -12.21 0.51
N SER A 141 -22.71 -11.63 1.31
CA SER A 141 -23.46 -12.39 2.34
C SER A 141 -24.45 -13.37 1.71
N ILE A 142 -25.04 -13.04 0.57
CA ILE A 142 -25.90 -13.95 -0.19
C ILE A 142 -25.09 -15.16 -0.67
N ILE A 143 -23.90 -14.93 -1.21
CA ILE A 143 -22.96 -15.97 -1.66
C ILE A 143 -22.56 -16.88 -0.50
N ASP A 144 -22.15 -16.32 0.63
CA ASP A 144 -21.71 -17.07 1.80
C ASP A 144 -22.82 -18.00 2.32
N LEU A 145 -24.05 -17.52 2.40
CA LEU A 145 -25.21 -18.33 2.78
C LEU A 145 -25.53 -19.44 1.76
N ALA A 146 -25.48 -19.10 0.46
CA ALA A 146 -25.75 -20.05 -0.61
C ALA A 146 -24.72 -21.19 -0.64
N VAL A 147 -23.42 -20.85 -0.58
CA VAL A 147 -22.29 -21.82 -0.57
C VAL A 147 -22.34 -22.71 0.68
N SER A 148 -22.77 -22.18 1.82
CA SER A 148 -22.96 -22.98 3.06
C SER A 148 -24.20 -23.86 3.07
N GLY A 149 -24.97 -23.86 1.98
CA GLY A 149 -26.19 -24.67 1.84
C GLY A 149 -27.43 -24.09 2.52
N GLN A 150 -27.36 -22.84 3.00
CA GLN A 150 -28.47 -22.12 3.64
C GLN A 150 -29.32 -21.39 2.57
N SER A 151 -29.86 -22.14 1.61
CA SER A 151 -30.52 -21.57 0.42
C SER A 151 -31.78 -20.75 0.77
N ALA A 152 -32.51 -21.09 1.82
CA ALA A 152 -33.69 -20.34 2.24
C ALA A 152 -33.35 -18.97 2.82
N GLU A 153 -32.30 -18.90 3.66
CA GLU A 153 -31.79 -17.64 4.22
C GLU A 153 -31.14 -16.77 3.13
N ALA A 154 -30.37 -17.39 2.23
CA ALA A 154 -29.80 -16.70 1.07
C ALA A 154 -30.92 -16.10 0.18
N TYR A 155 -32.00 -16.83 -0.05
CA TYR A 155 -33.13 -16.34 -0.84
C TYR A 155 -33.84 -15.16 -0.17
N ALA A 156 -34.10 -15.23 1.14
CA ALA A 156 -34.71 -14.15 1.88
C ALA A 156 -33.84 -12.87 1.86
N LEU A 157 -32.54 -13.05 2.05
CA LEU A 157 -31.59 -11.92 1.98
C LEU A 157 -31.53 -11.33 0.55
N ALA A 158 -31.48 -12.18 -0.48
CA ALA A 158 -31.46 -11.74 -1.86
C ALA A 158 -32.73 -10.96 -2.26
N GLN A 159 -33.89 -11.35 -1.72
CA GLN A 159 -35.14 -10.60 -1.90
C GLN A 159 -35.04 -9.19 -1.28
N GLN A 160 -34.59 -9.11 -0.03
CA GLN A 160 -34.42 -7.82 0.67
C GLN A 160 -33.42 -6.91 -0.05
N GLU A 161 -32.31 -7.45 -0.51
CA GLU A 161 -31.30 -6.68 -1.28
C GLU A 161 -31.87 -6.22 -2.62
N HIS A 162 -32.63 -7.07 -3.33
CA HIS A 162 -33.27 -6.70 -4.60
C HIS A 162 -34.32 -5.60 -4.42
N GLU A 163 -35.05 -5.57 -3.30
CA GLU A 163 -35.98 -4.46 -2.99
C GLU A 163 -35.23 -3.14 -2.82
N SER A 164 -34.03 -3.18 -2.24
CA SER A 164 -33.18 -2.02 -2.02
C SER A 164 -32.42 -1.59 -3.28
N PHE A 165 -32.04 -2.56 -4.09
CA PHE A 165 -31.22 -2.39 -5.32
C PHE A 165 -31.85 -3.14 -6.50
N PRO A 166 -32.99 -2.68 -7.04
CA PRO A 166 -33.77 -3.43 -8.02
C PRO A 166 -33.09 -3.61 -9.37
N ASP A 167 -32.08 -2.80 -9.69
CA ASP A 167 -31.32 -2.84 -10.93
C ASP A 167 -29.92 -3.45 -10.80
N ASP A 168 -29.58 -3.99 -9.63
CA ASP A 168 -28.31 -4.69 -9.42
C ASP A 168 -28.34 -6.07 -10.08
N LEU A 169 -27.56 -6.20 -11.16
CA LEU A 169 -27.55 -7.42 -11.99
C LEU A 169 -27.07 -8.66 -11.23
N GLU A 170 -26.09 -8.50 -10.35
CA GLU A 170 -25.55 -9.61 -9.59
C GLU A 170 -26.57 -10.13 -8.60
N THR A 171 -27.23 -9.25 -7.83
CA THR A 171 -28.33 -9.62 -6.93
C THR A 171 -29.49 -10.27 -7.69
N MET A 172 -29.88 -9.75 -8.85
CA MET A 172 -30.93 -10.36 -9.67
C MET A 172 -30.54 -11.74 -10.15
N LEU A 173 -29.30 -11.97 -10.57
CA LEU A 173 -28.81 -13.27 -11.00
C LEU A 173 -28.85 -14.27 -9.85
N TRP A 174 -28.32 -13.90 -8.68
CA TRP A 174 -28.39 -14.74 -7.47
C TRP A 174 -29.81 -15.02 -7.07
N LEU A 175 -30.69 -14.02 -7.05
CA LEU A 175 -32.09 -14.16 -6.70
C LEU A 175 -32.83 -15.11 -7.66
N SER A 176 -32.52 -15.05 -8.98
CA SER A 176 -33.13 -15.97 -9.95
C SER A 176 -32.77 -17.43 -9.68
N VAL A 177 -31.49 -17.70 -9.39
CA VAL A 177 -31.02 -19.07 -9.07
C VAL A 177 -31.56 -19.56 -7.73
N LEU A 178 -31.59 -18.69 -6.73
CA LEU A 178 -32.16 -19.05 -5.41
C LEU A 178 -33.65 -19.25 -5.45
N ALA A 179 -34.41 -18.51 -6.27
CA ALA A 179 -35.80 -18.72 -6.53
C ALA A 179 -36.05 -20.09 -7.16
N GLU A 180 -35.24 -20.49 -8.13
CA GLU A 180 -35.27 -21.81 -8.77
C GLU A 180 -35.09 -22.95 -7.74
N ILE A 181 -34.07 -22.84 -6.86
CA ILE A 181 -33.77 -23.81 -5.81
C ILE A 181 -34.94 -23.92 -4.81
N ASN A 182 -35.58 -22.80 -4.48
CA ASN A 182 -36.72 -22.77 -3.55
C ASN A 182 -38.07 -23.07 -4.21
N GLY A 183 -38.10 -23.43 -5.51
CA GLY A 183 -39.29 -23.88 -6.23
C GLY A 183 -40.15 -22.75 -6.80
N ASP A 184 -39.74 -21.48 -6.70
CA ASP A 184 -40.45 -20.35 -7.31
C ASP A 184 -39.94 -20.15 -8.75
N LEU A 185 -40.31 -21.10 -9.62
CA LEU A 185 -39.87 -21.15 -11.00
C LEU A 185 -40.35 -19.94 -11.84
N VAL A 186 -41.52 -19.40 -11.50
CA VAL A 186 -42.07 -18.23 -12.21
C VAL A 186 -41.21 -17.02 -11.93
N ARG A 187 -40.89 -16.77 -10.70
CA ARG A 187 -40.02 -15.67 -10.28
C ARG A 187 -38.61 -15.83 -10.81
N ALA A 188 -38.08 -17.05 -10.81
CA ALA A 188 -36.75 -17.35 -11.37
C ALA A 188 -36.67 -16.96 -12.84
N GLU A 189 -37.65 -17.33 -13.65
CA GLU A 189 -37.70 -17.02 -15.08
C GLU A 189 -37.89 -15.53 -15.34
N GLU A 190 -38.78 -14.85 -14.61
CA GLU A 190 -38.98 -13.40 -14.72
C GLU A 190 -37.67 -12.63 -14.49
N LEU A 191 -36.94 -12.98 -13.42
CA LEU A 191 -35.66 -12.34 -13.10
C LEU A 191 -34.59 -12.66 -14.13
N TRP A 192 -34.53 -13.90 -14.60
CA TRP A 192 -33.59 -14.32 -15.62
C TRP A 192 -33.78 -13.55 -16.93
N VAL A 193 -35.04 -13.45 -17.41
CA VAL A 193 -35.35 -12.66 -18.62
C VAL A 193 -34.97 -11.19 -18.44
N ARG A 194 -35.20 -10.64 -17.24
CA ARG A 194 -34.81 -9.27 -16.94
C ARG A 194 -33.28 -9.08 -16.95
N VAL A 195 -32.51 -9.99 -16.38
CA VAL A 195 -31.05 -9.99 -16.44
C VAL A 195 -30.57 -10.06 -17.88
N GLN A 196 -31.14 -10.96 -18.70
CA GLN A 196 -30.82 -11.08 -20.13
C GLN A 196 -31.08 -9.80 -20.93
N SER A 197 -32.12 -9.04 -20.58
CA SER A 197 -32.46 -7.80 -21.27
C SER A 197 -31.52 -6.65 -20.99
N GLN A 198 -30.70 -6.74 -19.93
CA GLN A 198 -29.80 -5.67 -19.51
C GLN A 198 -28.34 -5.90 -19.91
N VAL A 199 -28.00 -7.05 -20.48
CA VAL A 199 -26.60 -7.41 -20.82
C VAL A 199 -26.50 -7.79 -22.29
N ASP A 200 -25.58 -7.12 -22.99
CA ASP A 200 -25.15 -7.54 -24.33
C ASP A 200 -24.17 -8.72 -24.19
N GLY A 201 -24.58 -9.90 -24.68
CA GLY A 201 -23.70 -11.07 -24.66
C GLY A 201 -24.28 -12.27 -23.89
N GLN A 202 -25.31 -12.90 -24.44
CA GLN A 202 -26.02 -14.04 -23.83
C GLN A 202 -25.08 -15.19 -23.41
N ASN A 203 -24.00 -15.43 -24.12
CA ASN A 203 -23.08 -16.52 -23.84
C ASN A 203 -22.29 -16.32 -22.54
N ALA A 204 -21.80 -15.09 -22.29
CA ALA A 204 -21.11 -14.78 -21.03
C ALA A 204 -22.07 -14.88 -19.83
N LEU A 205 -23.30 -14.43 -20.04
CA LEU A 205 -24.33 -14.47 -19.02
C LEU A 205 -24.75 -15.90 -18.68
N LEU A 206 -24.85 -16.79 -19.69
CA LEU A 206 -25.12 -18.21 -19.48
C LEU A 206 -24.03 -18.90 -18.63
N TYR A 207 -22.76 -18.56 -18.88
CA TYR A 207 -21.66 -19.04 -18.07
C TYR A 207 -21.71 -18.52 -16.62
N GLN A 208 -22.06 -17.24 -16.44
CA GLN A 208 -22.26 -16.67 -15.09
C GLN A 208 -23.40 -17.38 -14.35
N ARG A 209 -24.55 -17.61 -15.01
CA ARG A 209 -25.66 -18.36 -14.38
C ARG A 209 -25.25 -19.77 -13.99
N GLY A 210 -24.56 -20.47 -14.87
CA GLY A 210 -24.05 -21.82 -14.59
C GLY A 210 -23.11 -21.86 -13.38
N ASN A 211 -22.21 -20.89 -13.25
CA ASN A 211 -21.35 -20.77 -12.08
C ASN A 211 -22.15 -20.42 -10.82
N THR A 212 -23.12 -19.51 -10.88
CA THR A 212 -24.00 -19.19 -9.75
C THR A 212 -24.79 -20.42 -9.29
N ARG A 213 -25.34 -21.20 -10.24
CA ARG A 213 -26.03 -22.49 -9.97
C ARG A 213 -25.07 -23.51 -9.32
N LEU A 214 -23.83 -23.60 -9.81
CA LEU A 214 -22.80 -24.48 -9.25
C LEU A 214 -22.48 -24.10 -7.80
N LEU A 215 -22.24 -22.82 -7.53
CA LEU A 215 -21.94 -22.29 -6.19
C LEU A 215 -23.13 -22.46 -5.22
N ALA A 216 -24.35 -22.32 -5.72
CA ALA A 216 -25.57 -22.53 -4.96
C ALA A 216 -25.96 -24.02 -4.85
N LEU A 217 -25.11 -24.95 -5.30
CA LEU A 217 -25.32 -26.40 -5.30
C LEU A 217 -26.52 -26.88 -6.16
N ASN A 218 -27.03 -26.06 -7.06
CA ASN A 218 -27.94 -26.49 -8.11
C ASN A 218 -27.20 -27.19 -9.25
N LEU A 219 -26.67 -28.39 -8.96
CA LEU A 219 -25.80 -29.14 -9.88
C LEU A 219 -26.54 -29.64 -11.14
N ALA A 220 -27.85 -29.78 -11.10
CA ALA A 220 -28.65 -30.12 -12.27
C ALA A 220 -28.73 -28.96 -13.26
N GLY A 221 -29.12 -27.77 -12.79
CA GLY A 221 -29.18 -26.57 -13.61
C GLY A 221 -27.81 -26.12 -14.13
N ALA A 222 -26.74 -26.25 -13.31
CA ALA A 222 -25.38 -25.98 -13.75
C ALA A 222 -24.93 -26.93 -14.89
N ALA A 223 -25.32 -28.22 -14.82
CA ALA A 223 -25.02 -29.17 -15.89
C ALA A 223 -25.77 -28.86 -17.19
N GLU A 224 -27.02 -28.38 -17.10
CA GLU A 224 -27.78 -27.93 -18.27
C GLU A 224 -27.11 -26.73 -18.93
N ASP A 225 -26.70 -25.72 -18.15
CA ASP A 225 -25.97 -24.57 -18.69
C ASP A 225 -24.62 -24.97 -19.33
N ALA A 226 -23.91 -25.91 -18.69
CA ALA A 226 -22.67 -26.46 -19.28
C ALA A 226 -22.92 -27.13 -20.64
N GLN A 227 -23.99 -27.91 -20.78
CA GLN A 227 -24.37 -28.54 -22.04
C GLN A 227 -24.73 -27.49 -23.12
N LEU A 228 -25.49 -26.43 -22.75
CA LEU A 228 -25.84 -25.37 -23.67
C LEU A 228 -24.58 -24.63 -24.18
N LEU A 229 -23.64 -24.32 -23.28
CA LEU A 229 -22.37 -23.68 -23.63
C LEU A 229 -21.49 -24.56 -24.54
N GLN A 230 -21.56 -25.88 -24.43
CA GLN A 230 -20.82 -26.81 -25.28
C GLN A 230 -21.37 -26.94 -26.71
N GLN A 231 -22.56 -26.38 -26.98
CA GLN A 231 -23.18 -26.47 -28.33
C GLN A 231 -22.50 -25.57 -29.35
N THR A 232 -21.76 -24.53 -28.91
CA THR A 232 -21.09 -23.60 -29.81
C THR A 232 -19.57 -23.60 -29.58
N PRO A 233 -18.76 -23.56 -30.64
CA PRO A 233 -17.31 -23.57 -30.51
C PRO A 233 -16.76 -22.42 -29.67
N GLU A 234 -17.42 -21.24 -29.73
CA GLU A 234 -17.00 -20.03 -29.03
C GLU A 234 -17.10 -20.17 -27.51
N THR A 235 -18.07 -20.94 -27.01
CA THR A 235 -18.35 -21.13 -25.57
C THR A 235 -18.02 -22.54 -25.08
N TYR A 236 -17.52 -23.38 -25.98
CA TYR A 236 -17.16 -24.75 -25.65
C TYR A 236 -16.16 -24.84 -24.46
N PRO A 237 -15.12 -24.03 -24.39
CA PRO A 237 -14.19 -24.07 -23.27
C PRO A 237 -14.85 -23.78 -21.91
N GLU A 238 -15.77 -22.78 -21.85
CA GLU A 238 -16.54 -22.45 -20.64
C GLU A 238 -17.47 -23.61 -20.26
N GLY A 239 -18.13 -24.19 -21.24
CA GLY A 239 -19.01 -25.33 -21.01
C GLY A 239 -18.28 -26.54 -20.45
N VAL A 240 -17.10 -26.87 -20.97
CA VAL A 240 -16.27 -27.98 -20.42
C VAL A 240 -15.76 -27.63 -19.02
N LEU A 241 -15.33 -26.40 -18.78
CA LEU A 241 -14.89 -25.96 -17.46
C LEU A 241 -16.01 -26.03 -16.41
N LEU A 242 -17.21 -25.60 -16.76
CA LEU A 242 -18.37 -25.68 -15.90
C LEU A 242 -18.78 -27.16 -15.63
N ALA A 243 -18.77 -28.02 -16.65
CA ALA A 243 -19.03 -29.45 -16.50
C ALA A 243 -18.00 -30.11 -15.56
N ALA A 244 -16.71 -29.72 -15.65
CA ALA A 244 -15.68 -30.17 -14.73
C ALA A 244 -15.97 -29.77 -13.27
N GLY A 245 -16.41 -28.54 -13.03
CA GLY A 245 -16.82 -28.06 -11.72
C GLY A 245 -18.05 -28.81 -11.17
N VAL A 246 -19.00 -29.17 -12.03
CA VAL A 246 -20.18 -29.98 -11.65
C VAL A 246 -19.74 -31.40 -11.27
N ALA A 247 -18.84 -32.04 -12.02
CA ALA A 247 -18.30 -33.35 -11.68
C ALA A 247 -17.55 -33.33 -10.33
N GLU A 248 -16.74 -32.31 -10.12
CA GLU A 248 -16.03 -32.08 -8.84
C GLU A 248 -17.00 -31.94 -7.67
N ALA A 249 -18.05 -31.11 -7.81
CA ALA A 249 -19.06 -30.90 -6.77
C ALA A 249 -19.90 -32.14 -6.47
N ARG A 250 -20.02 -33.06 -7.45
CA ARG A 250 -20.65 -34.38 -7.27
C ARG A 250 -19.73 -35.40 -6.61
N GLY A 251 -18.47 -35.09 -6.41
CA GLY A 251 -17.47 -36.01 -5.90
C GLY A 251 -16.95 -37.01 -6.95
N ASP A 252 -17.27 -36.83 -8.22
CA ASP A 252 -16.75 -37.64 -9.32
C ASP A 252 -15.37 -37.14 -9.73
N VAL A 253 -14.37 -37.46 -8.88
CA VAL A 253 -13.00 -36.95 -8.99
C VAL A 253 -12.35 -37.34 -10.31
N LEU A 254 -12.57 -38.57 -10.82
CA LEU A 254 -11.96 -39.03 -12.04
C LEU A 254 -12.47 -38.25 -13.26
N THR A 255 -13.80 -38.17 -13.39
CA THR A 255 -14.42 -37.36 -14.45
C THR A 255 -14.06 -35.89 -14.35
N ALA A 256 -13.96 -35.33 -13.14
CA ALA A 256 -13.54 -33.95 -12.94
C ALA A 256 -12.10 -33.71 -13.44
N ILE A 257 -11.14 -34.60 -13.12
CA ILE A 257 -9.75 -34.52 -13.60
C ILE A 257 -9.70 -34.55 -15.13
N GLU A 258 -10.42 -35.47 -15.77
CA GLU A 258 -10.47 -35.60 -17.23
C GLU A 258 -11.05 -34.31 -17.88
N LEU A 259 -12.17 -33.81 -17.36
CA LEU A 259 -12.81 -32.60 -17.87
C LEU A 259 -11.98 -31.34 -17.64
N PHE A 260 -11.31 -31.19 -16.48
CA PHE A 260 -10.38 -30.06 -16.28
C PHE A 260 -9.16 -30.15 -17.22
N GLY A 261 -8.65 -31.34 -17.50
CA GLY A 261 -7.61 -31.54 -18.50
C GLY A 261 -8.07 -31.13 -19.90
N GLU A 262 -9.29 -31.49 -20.28
CA GLU A 262 -9.88 -31.08 -21.55
C GLU A 262 -10.13 -29.56 -21.59
N ALA A 263 -10.72 -28.99 -20.52
CA ALA A 263 -10.95 -27.54 -20.42
C ALA A 263 -9.64 -26.74 -20.59
N ALA A 264 -8.55 -27.18 -19.97
CA ALA A 264 -7.24 -26.55 -20.15
C ALA A 264 -6.77 -26.59 -21.61
N ARG A 265 -6.91 -27.74 -22.28
CA ARG A 265 -6.48 -27.93 -23.67
C ARG A 265 -7.30 -27.08 -24.65
N VAL A 266 -8.64 -27.04 -24.49
CA VAL A 266 -9.50 -26.27 -25.40
C VAL A 266 -9.40 -24.78 -25.16
N ALA A 267 -9.21 -24.35 -23.89
CA ALA A 267 -8.98 -22.96 -23.55
C ALA A 267 -7.66 -22.45 -24.13
N GLU A 268 -6.59 -23.24 -24.11
CA GLU A 268 -5.32 -22.89 -24.77
C GLU A 268 -5.47 -22.74 -26.28
N ALA A 269 -6.17 -23.70 -26.91
CA ALA A 269 -6.42 -23.63 -28.36
C ALA A 269 -7.24 -22.38 -28.75
N ALA A 270 -8.10 -21.91 -27.83
CA ALA A 270 -8.89 -20.68 -27.98
C ALA A 270 -8.16 -19.41 -27.51
N ASN A 271 -6.86 -19.47 -27.14
CA ASN A 271 -6.07 -18.36 -26.56
C ASN A 271 -6.61 -17.78 -25.24
N ARG A 272 -7.34 -18.56 -24.45
CA ARG A 272 -7.91 -18.17 -23.15
C ARG A 272 -7.01 -18.64 -22.00
N GLN A 273 -5.87 -18.00 -21.85
CA GLN A 273 -4.79 -18.43 -20.94
C GLN A 273 -5.23 -18.51 -19.48
N GLU A 274 -6.02 -17.54 -18.99
CA GLU A 274 -6.50 -17.51 -17.60
C GLU A 274 -7.36 -18.74 -17.27
N MET A 275 -8.26 -19.10 -18.18
CA MET A 275 -9.10 -20.28 -18.05
C MET A 275 -8.30 -21.58 -18.09
N ALA A 276 -7.29 -21.66 -18.97
CA ALA A 276 -6.39 -22.81 -19.05
C ALA A 276 -5.58 -23.00 -17.75
N VAL A 277 -5.10 -21.90 -17.16
CA VAL A 277 -4.40 -21.93 -15.87
C VAL A 277 -5.33 -22.36 -14.74
N LEU A 278 -6.55 -21.80 -14.67
CA LEU A 278 -7.53 -22.17 -13.68
C LEU A 278 -7.85 -23.69 -13.73
N ALA A 279 -8.11 -24.19 -14.92
CA ALA A 279 -8.42 -25.63 -15.13
C ALA A 279 -7.24 -26.52 -14.67
N ARG A 280 -6.00 -26.16 -14.98
CA ARG A 280 -4.81 -26.92 -14.54
C ARG A 280 -4.63 -26.90 -13.03
N VAL A 281 -4.85 -25.75 -12.39
CA VAL A 281 -4.76 -25.62 -10.93
C VAL A 281 -5.78 -26.52 -10.26
N ARG A 282 -7.05 -26.49 -10.73
CA ARG A 282 -8.12 -27.35 -10.19
C ARG A 282 -7.79 -28.82 -10.39
N MET A 283 -7.37 -29.21 -11.61
CA MET A 283 -6.93 -30.58 -11.91
C MET A 283 -5.80 -31.03 -10.99
N GLY A 284 -4.76 -30.20 -10.81
CA GLY A 284 -3.64 -30.49 -9.93
C GLY A 284 -4.04 -30.69 -8.47
N ASN A 285 -4.94 -29.86 -7.96
CA ASN A 285 -5.48 -30.00 -6.62
C ASN A 285 -6.25 -31.32 -6.45
N LEU A 286 -7.08 -31.70 -7.42
CA LEU A 286 -7.82 -32.97 -7.36
C LEU A 286 -6.88 -34.18 -7.44
N MET A 287 -5.82 -34.13 -8.26
CA MET A 287 -4.81 -35.17 -8.31
C MET A 287 -4.07 -35.33 -6.99
N GLN A 288 -3.79 -34.23 -6.29
CA GLN A 288 -3.06 -34.25 -5.03
C GLN A 288 -3.92 -34.73 -3.85
N TYR A 289 -5.15 -34.26 -3.75
CA TYR A 289 -6.03 -34.51 -2.58
C TYR A 289 -7.08 -35.60 -2.85
N GLY A 290 -7.45 -35.84 -4.10
CA GLY A 290 -8.45 -36.84 -4.47
C GLY A 290 -7.93 -38.29 -4.36
N ILE A 291 -6.62 -38.51 -4.48
CA ILE A 291 -5.99 -39.84 -4.34
C ILE A 291 -5.96 -40.28 -2.87
N ASP A 292 -5.77 -39.36 -1.92
CA ASP A 292 -5.72 -39.70 -0.50
C ASP A 292 -7.10 -40.18 0.06
N ALA A 293 -8.19 -39.70 -0.53
CA ALA A 293 -9.53 -40.12 -0.12
C ALA A 293 -9.92 -41.56 -0.56
N THR A 294 -9.21 -42.09 -1.57
CA THR A 294 -9.48 -43.45 -2.10
C THR A 294 -8.63 -44.54 -1.45
N ILE A 295 -7.61 -44.16 -0.65
CA ILE A 295 -6.63 -45.09 -0.06
C ILE A 295 -6.99 -45.51 1.39
N THR A 296 -8.01 -44.95 2.02
CA THR A 296 -8.45 -45.44 3.33
C THR A 296 -9.30 -46.72 3.15
N PRO A 297 -8.77 -47.94 3.42
CA PRO A 297 -9.59 -49.11 3.47
C PRO A 297 -10.54 -48.98 4.65
N ILE A 298 -11.81 -49.02 4.36
CA ILE A 298 -12.87 -49.15 5.39
C ILE A 298 -12.61 -50.47 6.11
N PRO A 299 -12.49 -50.50 7.45
CA PRO A 299 -12.27 -51.69 8.24
C PRO A 299 -13.45 -52.65 8.24
#